data_fa003b507995a0f3cee6b244e84959d0
#
_entry.id   fa003b507995a0f3cee6b244e84959d0
#
_cell.length_a   1.000
_cell.length_b   1.000
_cell.length_c   1.000
_cell.angle_alpha   90.00
_cell.angle_beta   90.00
_cell.angle_gamma   90.00
#
_symmetry.space_group_name_H-M   'P 1'
#
loop_
_entity.id
_entity.type
_entity.pdbx_description
1 polymer ?
#
loop_
_entity_poly.entity_id
_entity_poly.type
_entity_poly.pdbx_seq_one_letter_code
_entity_poly.pdbx_strand_id
1 'polypeptide(L)'
;GETLRQSPLGSALVGDLVGLRGPSRSIGYRWFTDPSARSIYDPEDHPFLSRLWVSGLREIAARRGPRSRAARYVDLLTDRSEEFRRIWKKHEVGLRPGATKRFMHPELGRLELTCQTLVDPEQSHSLLVYTAAPGSESHEKLRLLSVIGGQRFVGDPSPTTSGGKSEG
;
A
#
# COMPACT_ATOMS: atom_id res chain seq x y z
N GLY A 1 0.92 7.58 -4.39
CA GLY A 1 0.76 6.22 -3.86
C GLY A 1 2.01 5.62 -3.25
N GLU A 2 2.98 6.44 -2.84
CA GLU A 2 4.14 5.97 -2.08
C GLU A 2 3.84 6.03 -0.58
N THR A 3 4.18 4.97 0.14
CA THR A 3 4.02 4.94 1.59
C THR A 3 5.17 5.70 2.25
N LEU A 4 4.83 6.73 3.03
CA LEU A 4 5.81 7.57 3.73
C LEU A 4 6.00 7.12 5.18
N ARG A 5 4.91 6.73 5.83
CA ARG A 5 4.88 6.24 7.22
C ARG A 5 3.79 5.20 7.39
N GLN A 6 4.00 4.31 8.35
CA GLN A 6 3.02 3.32 8.79
C GLN A 6 3.02 3.27 10.33
N SER A 7 1.86 2.97 10.92
CA SER A 7 1.81 2.53 12.32
C SER A 7 2.33 1.08 12.42
N PRO A 8 2.78 0.63 13.61
CA PRO A 8 3.16 -0.77 13.83
C PRO A 8 2.05 -1.75 13.41
N LEU A 9 0.80 -1.45 13.76
CA LEU A 9 -0.36 -2.26 13.35
C LEU A 9 -0.56 -2.24 11.83
N GLY A 10 -0.34 -1.09 11.17
CA GLY A 10 -0.39 -0.99 9.71
C GLY A 10 0.66 -1.85 9.04
N SER A 11 1.89 -1.86 9.57
CA SER A 11 2.95 -2.74 9.05
C SER A 11 2.65 -4.23 9.31
N ALA A 12 2.06 -4.56 10.45
CA ALA A 12 1.62 -5.92 10.73
C ALA A 12 0.50 -6.37 9.76
N LEU A 13 -0.42 -5.47 9.40
CA LEU A 13 -1.54 -5.77 8.50
C LEU A 13 -1.09 -5.95 7.04
N VAL A 14 -0.28 -5.05 6.50
CA VAL A 14 0.01 -4.98 5.06
C VAL A 14 1.50 -5.17 4.71
N GLY A 15 2.32 -5.51 5.69
CA GLY A 15 3.77 -5.61 5.55
C GLY A 15 4.48 -4.24 5.62
N ASP A 16 5.81 -4.26 5.73
CA ASP A 16 6.61 -3.04 5.72
C ASP A 16 6.72 -2.47 4.31
N LEU A 17 6.03 -1.36 4.09
CA LEU A 17 6.04 -0.62 2.83
C LEU A 17 7.02 0.57 2.85
N VAL A 18 7.45 1.00 4.05
CA VAL A 18 8.35 2.15 4.22
C VAL A 18 9.78 1.80 3.84
N GLY A 19 10.22 0.57 4.13
CA GLY A 19 11.54 0.04 3.80
C GLY A 19 11.79 -0.14 2.30
N LEU A 20 10.76 -0.10 1.46
CA LEU A 20 10.87 -0.30 0.03
C LEU A 20 11.60 0.86 -0.67
N ARG A 21 12.30 0.53 -1.77
CA ARG A 21 13.14 1.49 -2.48
C ARG A 21 12.75 1.63 -3.95
N GLY A 22 13.15 2.76 -4.56
CA GLY A 22 12.91 3.03 -5.99
C GLY A 22 11.42 3.02 -6.34
N PRO A 23 11.06 2.52 -7.54
CA PRO A 23 9.66 2.45 -7.97
C PRO A 23 8.77 1.57 -7.10
N SER A 24 9.35 0.57 -6.42
CA SER A 24 8.60 -0.34 -5.53
C SER A 24 7.99 0.34 -4.30
N ARG A 25 8.38 1.58 -3.99
CA ARG A 25 7.71 2.40 -2.97
C ARG A 25 6.25 2.71 -3.32
N SER A 26 5.90 2.69 -4.61
CA SER A 26 4.53 2.90 -5.06
C SER A 26 3.76 1.58 -5.01
N ILE A 27 2.66 1.55 -4.26
CA ILE A 27 1.78 0.39 -4.21
C ILE A 27 1.17 0.09 -5.58
N GLY A 28 0.78 1.13 -6.35
CA GLY A 28 0.26 0.97 -7.70
C GLY A 28 1.30 0.39 -8.68
N TYR A 29 2.59 0.73 -8.52
CA TYR A 29 3.64 0.13 -9.32
C TYR A 29 3.80 -1.36 -8.99
N ARG A 30 3.91 -1.71 -7.70
CA ARG A 30 4.03 -3.12 -7.28
C ARG A 30 2.81 -3.93 -7.67
N TRP A 31 1.61 -3.34 -7.64
CA TRP A 31 0.39 -4.02 -8.06
C TRP A 31 0.51 -4.67 -9.44
N PHE A 32 1.20 -4.02 -10.37
CA PHE A 32 1.35 -4.49 -11.75
C PHE A 32 2.67 -5.20 -12.04
N THR A 33 3.65 -5.18 -11.13
CA THR A 33 4.99 -5.72 -11.36
C THR A 33 5.41 -6.78 -10.36
N ASP A 34 4.67 -6.93 -9.25
CA ASP A 34 4.98 -7.86 -8.17
C ASP A 34 3.71 -8.61 -7.75
N PRO A 35 3.54 -9.89 -8.17
CA PRO A 35 2.36 -10.68 -7.80
C PRO A 35 2.14 -10.78 -6.30
N SER A 36 3.19 -10.75 -5.48
CA SER A 36 3.09 -10.83 -4.02
C SER A 36 2.38 -9.60 -3.42
N ALA A 37 2.45 -8.44 -4.09
CA ALA A 37 1.76 -7.24 -3.63
C ALA A 37 0.23 -7.34 -3.66
N ARG A 38 -0.31 -8.29 -4.41
CA ARG A 38 -1.76 -8.54 -4.51
C ARG A 38 -2.27 -9.53 -3.47
N SER A 39 -1.40 -10.40 -2.95
CA SER A 39 -1.79 -11.53 -2.09
C SER A 39 -2.51 -11.09 -0.81
N ILE A 40 -2.27 -9.86 -0.37
CA ILE A 40 -2.93 -9.29 0.81
C ILE A 40 -4.36 -8.82 0.54
N TYR A 41 -4.80 -8.74 -0.71
CA TYR A 41 -6.15 -8.33 -1.08
C TYR A 41 -6.97 -9.53 -1.53
N ASP A 42 -8.29 -9.48 -1.26
CA ASP A 42 -9.21 -10.52 -1.73
C ASP A 42 -9.14 -10.62 -3.27
N PRO A 43 -8.90 -11.82 -3.84
CA PRO A 43 -8.81 -12.00 -5.29
C PRO A 43 -10.03 -11.50 -6.08
N GLU A 44 -11.22 -11.54 -5.48
CA GLU A 44 -12.45 -11.02 -6.10
C GLU A 44 -12.38 -9.51 -6.35
N ASP A 45 -11.59 -8.78 -5.54
CA ASP A 45 -11.42 -7.33 -5.68
C ASP A 45 -10.35 -6.97 -6.73
N HIS A 46 -9.48 -7.90 -7.14
CA HIS A 46 -8.35 -7.58 -8.01
C HIS A 46 -8.73 -6.88 -9.31
N PRO A 47 -9.79 -7.29 -10.05
CA PRO A 47 -10.17 -6.62 -11.29
C PRO A 47 -10.58 -5.16 -11.08
N PHE A 48 -11.28 -4.88 -9.97
CA PHE A 48 -11.67 -3.52 -9.62
C PHE A 48 -10.48 -2.70 -9.16
N LEU A 49 -9.62 -3.26 -8.30
CA LEU A 49 -8.43 -2.59 -7.78
C LEU A 49 -7.44 -2.24 -8.88
N SER A 50 -7.24 -3.12 -9.88
CA SER A 50 -6.41 -2.82 -11.04
C SER A 50 -6.91 -1.58 -11.79
N ARG A 51 -8.21 -1.47 -12.03
CA ARG A 51 -8.81 -0.29 -12.67
C ARG A 51 -8.70 0.96 -11.80
N LEU A 52 -8.91 0.81 -10.50
CA LEU A 52 -8.80 1.90 -9.53
C LEU A 52 -7.39 2.50 -9.51
N TRP A 53 -6.34 1.66 -9.48
CA TRP A 53 -4.94 2.12 -9.53
C TRP A 53 -4.63 2.86 -10.84
N VAL A 54 -5.09 2.34 -11.98
CA VAL A 54 -4.88 2.99 -13.28
C VAL A 54 -5.62 4.33 -13.36
N SER A 55 -6.89 4.38 -12.94
CA SER A 55 -7.69 5.61 -12.90
C SER A 55 -7.05 6.68 -12.02
N GLY A 56 -6.64 6.32 -10.80
CA GLY A 56 -5.96 7.24 -9.89
C GLY A 56 -4.63 7.76 -10.42
N LEU A 57 -3.81 6.89 -11.03
CA LEU A 57 -2.54 7.31 -11.62
C LEU A 57 -2.76 8.26 -12.80
N ARG A 58 -3.79 8.03 -13.62
CA ARG A 58 -4.18 8.91 -14.73
C ARG A 58 -4.55 10.30 -14.23
N GLU A 59 -5.40 10.38 -13.21
CA GLU A 59 -5.81 11.66 -12.62
C GLU A 59 -4.60 12.44 -12.09
N ILE A 60 -3.68 11.76 -11.39
CA ILE A 60 -2.49 12.40 -10.84
C ILE A 60 -1.55 12.86 -11.96
N ALA A 61 -1.31 12.02 -12.99
CA ALA A 61 -0.44 12.36 -14.11
C ALA A 61 -1.00 13.57 -14.90
N ALA A 62 -2.31 13.60 -15.15
CA ALA A 62 -2.96 14.73 -15.81
C ALA A 62 -2.82 16.03 -15.00
N ARG A 63 -3.06 15.97 -13.68
CA ARG A 63 -2.98 17.15 -12.81
C ARG A 63 -1.55 17.68 -12.62
N ARG A 64 -0.56 16.78 -12.52
CA ARG A 64 0.84 17.11 -12.22
C ARG A 64 1.69 17.33 -13.47
N GLY A 65 1.17 16.97 -14.64
CA GLY A 65 1.79 17.21 -15.94
C GLY A 65 2.84 16.15 -16.34
N PRO A 66 3.38 16.28 -17.58
CA PRO A 66 4.17 15.25 -18.24
C PRO A 66 5.56 15.02 -17.60
N ARG A 67 6.11 15.97 -16.87
CA ARG A 67 7.40 15.85 -16.18
C ARG A 67 7.29 15.36 -14.74
N SER A 68 6.09 14.98 -14.32
CA SER A 68 5.83 14.52 -12.94
C SER A 68 6.35 13.10 -12.68
N ARG A 69 6.50 12.76 -11.40
CA ARG A 69 6.76 11.36 -11.00
C ARG A 69 5.64 10.42 -11.44
N ALA A 70 4.39 10.89 -11.45
CA ALA A 70 3.26 10.11 -11.90
C ALA A 70 3.39 9.74 -13.38
N ALA A 71 3.77 10.68 -14.25
CA ALA A 71 4.03 10.41 -15.66
C ALA A 71 5.13 9.36 -15.85
N ARG A 72 6.22 9.44 -15.07
CA ARG A 72 7.27 8.41 -15.10
C ARG A 72 6.77 7.02 -14.68
N TYR A 73 5.84 6.93 -13.73
CA TYR A 73 5.23 5.65 -13.40
C TYR A 73 4.34 5.12 -14.52
N VAL A 74 3.65 5.99 -15.26
CA VAL A 74 2.89 5.59 -16.45
C VAL A 74 3.81 4.96 -17.48
N ASP A 75 4.95 5.59 -17.79
CA ASP A 75 5.94 5.07 -18.74
C ASP A 75 6.47 3.71 -18.28
N LEU A 76 6.94 3.61 -17.04
CA LEU A 76 7.46 2.36 -16.47
C LEU A 76 6.44 1.21 -16.50
N LEU A 77 5.18 1.50 -16.19
CA LEU A 77 4.12 0.49 -16.18
C LEU A 77 3.68 0.12 -17.58
N THR A 78 3.69 1.07 -18.51
CA THR A 78 3.41 0.82 -19.92
C THR A 78 4.45 -0.14 -20.51
N ASP A 79 5.71 -0.01 -20.12
CA ASP A 79 6.76 -0.91 -20.60
C ASP A 79 6.69 -2.31 -19.96
N ARG A 80 6.29 -2.39 -18.69
CA ARG A 80 6.47 -3.62 -17.89
C ARG A 80 5.21 -4.45 -17.67
N SER A 81 4.01 -3.92 -17.92
CA SER A 81 2.77 -4.62 -17.64
C SER A 81 1.77 -4.54 -18.77
N GLU A 82 1.46 -5.70 -19.35
CA GLU A 82 0.42 -5.82 -20.38
C GLU A 82 -0.97 -5.50 -19.79
N GLU A 83 -1.24 -5.96 -18.56
CA GLU A 83 -2.49 -5.66 -17.86
C GLU A 83 -2.67 -4.15 -17.70
N PHE A 84 -1.61 -3.43 -17.28
CA PHE A 84 -1.65 -1.98 -17.17
C PHE A 84 -1.97 -1.33 -18.52
N ARG A 85 -1.25 -1.70 -19.59
CA ARG A 85 -1.49 -1.16 -20.94
C ARG A 85 -2.94 -1.36 -21.39
N ARG A 86 -3.49 -2.55 -21.18
CA ARG A 86 -4.86 -2.88 -21.56
C ARG A 86 -5.88 -2.00 -20.83
N ILE A 87 -5.70 -1.80 -19.51
CA ILE A 87 -6.59 -0.97 -18.70
C ILE A 87 -6.39 0.51 -19.03
N TRP A 88 -5.14 0.93 -19.25
CA TRP A 88 -4.81 2.32 -19.62
C TRP A 88 -5.52 2.75 -20.91
N LYS A 89 -5.63 1.88 -21.90
CA LYS A 89 -6.35 2.15 -23.15
C LYS A 89 -7.84 2.39 -22.99
N LYS A 90 -8.45 2.00 -21.87
CA LYS A 90 -9.88 2.22 -21.61
C LYS A 90 -10.23 3.65 -21.19
N HIS A 91 -9.23 4.46 -20.87
CA HIS A 91 -9.38 5.86 -20.47
C HIS A 91 -10.30 6.09 -19.26
N GLU A 92 -10.50 5.11 -18.41
CA GLU A 92 -11.33 5.24 -17.21
C GLU A 92 -10.74 6.25 -16.22
N VAL A 93 -11.60 7.14 -15.71
CA VAL A 93 -11.29 8.16 -14.71
C VAL A 93 -12.42 8.21 -13.67
N GLY A 94 -12.16 8.84 -12.53
CA GLY A 94 -13.18 9.06 -11.51
C GLY A 94 -13.54 7.83 -10.68
N LEU A 95 -12.84 6.72 -10.81
CA LEU A 95 -13.05 5.56 -9.95
C LEU A 95 -12.68 5.92 -8.51
N ARG A 96 -13.55 5.57 -7.59
CA ARG A 96 -13.32 5.79 -6.14
C ARG A 96 -13.31 4.45 -5.43
N PRO A 97 -12.42 4.27 -4.43
CA PRO A 97 -12.43 3.09 -3.60
C PRO A 97 -13.74 3.04 -2.80
N GLY A 98 -14.29 1.84 -2.67
CA GLY A 98 -15.34 1.60 -1.68
C GLY A 98 -14.84 1.87 -0.26
N ALA A 99 -15.77 2.17 0.66
CA ALA A 99 -15.43 2.34 2.06
C ALA A 99 -14.84 1.07 2.68
N THR A 100 -15.30 -0.08 2.25
CA THR A 100 -14.84 -1.38 2.75
C THR A 100 -13.68 -1.92 1.94
N LYS A 101 -12.67 -2.45 2.63
CA LYS A 101 -11.50 -3.16 2.08
C LYS A 101 -11.47 -4.57 2.63
N ARG A 102 -11.27 -5.55 1.76
CA ARG A 102 -11.12 -6.96 2.13
C ARG A 102 -9.64 -7.34 2.04
N PHE A 103 -9.06 -7.67 3.19
CA PHE A 103 -7.68 -8.13 3.30
C PHE A 103 -7.64 -9.63 3.53
N MET A 104 -6.60 -10.27 3.00
CA MET A 104 -6.29 -11.69 3.19
C MET A 104 -4.98 -11.80 3.96
N HIS A 105 -5.06 -11.72 5.31
CA HIS A 105 -3.87 -11.81 6.15
C HIS A 105 -3.39 -13.27 6.25
N PRO A 106 -2.08 -13.55 6.12
CA PRO A 106 -1.58 -14.91 6.08
C PRO A 106 -1.86 -15.72 7.36
N GLU A 107 -1.86 -15.08 8.52
CA GLU A 107 -2.10 -15.75 9.80
C GLU A 107 -3.56 -15.65 10.27
N LEU A 108 -4.26 -14.58 9.94
CA LEU A 108 -5.61 -14.29 10.46
C LEU A 108 -6.72 -14.52 9.43
N GLY A 109 -6.34 -14.85 8.18
CA GLY A 109 -7.29 -15.00 7.09
C GLY A 109 -7.95 -13.68 6.69
N ARG A 110 -9.22 -13.73 6.29
CA ARG A 110 -9.96 -12.57 5.79
C ARG A 110 -10.28 -11.57 6.89
N LEU A 111 -9.97 -10.29 6.62
CA LEU A 111 -10.40 -9.14 7.41
C LEU A 111 -11.19 -8.18 6.48
N GLU A 112 -12.30 -7.69 6.99
CA GLU A 112 -13.10 -6.67 6.34
C GLU A 112 -13.01 -5.37 7.13
N LEU A 113 -12.39 -4.35 6.56
CA LEU A 113 -12.07 -3.11 7.24
C LEU A 113 -12.67 -1.92 6.50
N THR A 114 -13.19 -0.96 7.24
CA THR A 114 -13.56 0.34 6.70
C THR A 114 -12.30 1.17 6.49
N CYS A 115 -12.14 1.73 5.30
CA CYS A 115 -11.03 2.59 4.94
C CYS A 115 -11.51 4.03 4.79
N GLN A 116 -10.98 4.92 5.61
CA GLN A 116 -11.14 6.37 5.47
C GLN A 116 -9.86 6.97 4.89
N THR A 117 -9.99 7.82 3.88
CA THR A 117 -8.87 8.56 3.31
C THR A 117 -9.02 10.03 3.66
N LEU A 118 -8.10 10.54 4.46
CA LEU A 118 -7.99 11.96 4.78
C LEU A 118 -6.91 12.56 3.88
N VAL A 119 -7.26 13.62 3.17
CA VAL A 119 -6.37 14.28 2.21
C VAL A 119 -6.06 15.68 2.73
N ASP A 120 -4.78 16.09 2.69
CA ASP A 120 -4.45 17.46 3.05
C ASP A 120 -5.03 18.46 2.02
N PRO A 121 -5.22 19.74 2.40
CA PRO A 121 -5.83 20.74 1.52
C PRO A 121 -5.09 20.91 0.19
N GLU A 122 -3.78 20.73 0.17
CA GLU A 122 -2.93 20.85 -1.04
C GLU A 122 -2.84 19.54 -1.82
N GLN A 123 -3.48 18.47 -1.31
CA GLN A 123 -3.48 17.13 -1.90
C GLN A 123 -2.05 16.57 -2.14
N SER A 124 -1.11 16.96 -1.29
CA SER A 124 0.27 16.49 -1.35
C SER A 124 0.43 15.15 -0.61
N HIS A 125 -0.36 14.94 0.45
CA HIS A 125 -0.35 13.74 1.27
C HIS A 125 -1.77 13.21 1.51
N SER A 126 -1.87 11.95 1.86
CA SER A 126 -3.11 11.36 2.34
C SER A 126 -2.81 10.41 3.50
N LEU A 127 -3.73 10.36 4.46
CA LEU A 127 -3.72 9.39 5.56
C LEU A 127 -4.83 8.38 5.32
N LEU A 128 -4.48 7.11 5.27
CA LEU A 128 -5.43 6.00 5.21
C LEU A 128 -5.63 5.45 6.63
N VAL A 129 -6.86 5.46 7.09
CA VAL A 129 -7.25 4.92 8.40
C VAL A 129 -8.13 3.70 8.18
N TYR A 130 -7.69 2.55 8.69
CA TYR A 130 -8.45 1.30 8.63
C TYR A 130 -9.07 1.02 9.99
N THR A 131 -10.36 0.79 10.01
CA THR A 131 -11.12 0.44 11.23
C THR A 131 -12.00 -0.78 10.96
N ALA A 132 -12.29 -1.54 12.01
CA ALA A 132 -13.29 -2.61 11.99
C ALA A 132 -14.53 -2.22 12.80
N ALA A 133 -15.68 -2.71 12.40
CA ALA A 133 -16.91 -2.53 13.19
C ALA A 133 -16.73 -3.15 14.58
N PRO A 134 -17.03 -2.42 15.66
CA PRO A 134 -16.93 -2.97 17.01
C PRO A 134 -17.69 -4.28 17.17
N GLY A 135 -17.07 -5.27 17.81
CA GLY A 135 -17.65 -6.60 18.02
C GLY A 135 -17.66 -7.51 16.78
N SER A 136 -17.17 -7.06 15.64
CA SER A 136 -17.01 -7.93 14.45
C SER A 136 -15.82 -8.88 14.59
N GLU A 137 -15.83 -9.98 13.84
CA GLU A 137 -14.67 -10.87 13.73
C GLU A 137 -13.40 -10.13 13.30
N SER A 138 -13.51 -9.20 12.36
CA SER A 138 -12.38 -8.37 11.91
C SER A 138 -11.86 -7.46 13.02
N HIS A 139 -12.72 -6.99 13.93
CA HIS A 139 -12.30 -6.21 15.11
C HIS A 139 -11.45 -7.05 16.06
N GLU A 140 -11.86 -8.27 16.35
CA GLU A 140 -11.09 -9.16 17.22
C GLU A 140 -9.75 -9.55 16.55
N LYS A 141 -9.76 -9.80 15.24
CA LYS A 141 -8.53 -10.05 14.46
C LYS A 141 -7.56 -8.87 14.51
N LEU A 142 -8.04 -7.61 14.39
CA LEU A 142 -7.19 -6.43 14.54
C LEU A 142 -6.62 -6.30 15.96
N ARG A 143 -7.39 -6.61 17.00
CA ARG A 143 -6.90 -6.63 18.38
C ARG A 143 -5.78 -7.66 18.54
N LEU A 144 -5.98 -8.87 18.02
CA LEU A 144 -4.95 -9.92 18.05
C LEU A 144 -3.69 -9.47 17.30
N LEU A 145 -3.85 -8.89 16.12
CA LEU A 145 -2.74 -8.39 15.31
C LEU A 145 -1.95 -7.27 16.02
N SER A 146 -2.62 -6.43 16.82
CA SER A 146 -1.96 -5.38 17.59
C SER A 146 -1.02 -5.94 18.67
N VAL A 147 -1.37 -7.08 19.26
CA VAL A 147 -0.54 -7.78 20.26
C VAL A 147 0.67 -8.43 19.59
N ILE A 148 0.41 -9.19 18.52
CA ILE A 148 1.46 -9.93 17.77
C ILE A 148 2.43 -8.92 17.09
N GLY A 149 1.90 -7.89 16.47
CA GLY A 149 2.70 -6.85 15.81
C GLY A 149 3.57 -6.06 16.79
N GLY A 150 3.07 -5.78 18.00
CA GLY A 150 3.82 -5.12 19.06
C GLY A 150 5.04 -5.94 19.53
N GLN A 151 4.92 -7.25 19.59
CA GLN A 151 6.02 -8.14 20.01
C GLN A 151 7.16 -8.22 18.99
N ARG A 152 6.87 -8.15 17.70
CA ARG A 152 7.90 -8.19 16.63
C ARG A 152 8.78 -6.93 16.62
N PHE A 153 8.29 -5.78 17.08
CA PHE A 153 9.05 -4.53 17.16
C PHE A 153 9.92 -4.39 18.43
N VAL A 154 9.64 -5.16 19.47
CA VAL A 154 10.46 -5.16 20.71
C VAL A 154 11.63 -6.13 20.60
N GLY A 155 11.60 -7.07 19.65
CA GLY A 155 12.59 -8.17 19.53
C GLY A 155 13.71 -7.95 18.52
N ASP A 156 13.80 -6.82 17.82
CA ASP A 156 14.86 -6.56 16.85
C ASP A 156 15.92 -5.63 17.47
N PRO A 157 17.05 -6.17 18.03
CA PRO A 157 18.11 -5.33 18.59
C PRO A 157 18.80 -4.61 17.44
N SER A 158 18.82 -3.28 17.50
CA SER A 158 19.65 -2.43 16.64
C SER A 158 21.08 -2.99 16.58
N PRO A 159 21.73 -3.03 15.41
CA PRO A 159 23.12 -3.45 15.33
C PRO A 159 23.98 -2.48 16.14
N THR A 160 24.52 -2.97 17.22
CA THR A 160 25.54 -2.29 18.03
C THR A 160 26.75 -2.04 17.14
N THR A 161 26.99 -0.77 16.81
CA THR A 161 28.23 -0.31 16.19
C THR A 161 29.34 -0.48 17.24
N SER A 162 30.07 -1.59 17.19
CA SER A 162 31.28 -1.75 17.95
C SER A 162 32.36 -0.87 17.32
N GLY A 163 32.57 0.29 17.93
CA GLY A 163 33.73 1.14 17.67
C GLY A 163 35.00 0.43 18.16
N GLY A 164 35.74 -0.16 17.23
CA GLY A 164 37.08 -0.61 17.48
C GLY A 164 38.01 0.61 17.64
N LYS A 165 38.41 0.92 18.86
CA LYS A 165 39.61 1.68 19.12
C LYS A 165 40.78 0.74 18.84
N SER A 166 41.65 1.09 17.90
CA SER A 166 43.02 0.59 17.85
C SER A 166 43.95 1.72 18.23
N GLU A 167 44.51 1.61 19.42
CA GLU A 167 45.74 2.26 19.78
C GLU A 167 46.90 1.51 19.14
N GLY A 168 47.89 2.27 18.66
CA GLY A 168 49.16 1.77 18.15
C GLY A 168 49.84 2.82 17.27
#